data_334a866c1940a43ff51fc22b9341f09e
#
_entry.id   334a866c1940a43ff51fc22b9341f09e
#
_cell.length_a   1.000
_cell.length_b   1.000
_cell.length_c   1.000
_cell.angle_alpha   90.00
_cell.angle_beta   90.00
_cell.angle_gamma   90.00
#
_symmetry.space_group_name_H-M   'P 1'
#
loop_
_entity.id
_entity.type
_entity.pdbx_description
1 polymer ?
#
loop_
_entity_poly.entity_id
_entity_poly.type
_entity_poly.pdbx_seq_one_letter_code
_entity_poly.pdbx_strand_id
1 'polypeptide(L)'
;LDGDGDLEIVAGNDSGLLHVLHHDGTEMTSYDVGDDIRGGISVADLNDDGSYELLFAGYDDMIHVWNPMDGVELDGWPVDMEYNSLTEPVTADLDNDGDLEVVAAMKSGMVYIFHHDATLFNNFPTNLSGNIESSPAIGDLDGDDDYEIAFGTTSGLQVFDIKTDMGNRHSWKLHRGNLERTGLYDITLTSIDPKTDIIPDKFYVSPNYPNPFNPSTRIDIYTVQKSDLTVNIFDATGRLVNTLIDENLEAGSYSIKWQGKDRKGQSMPTGVYFIQVESGVEISTQKMVLIK
;
A
#
# COMPACT_ATOMS: atom_id res chain seq x y z
N LEU A 1 -9.78 -4.24 -14.71
CA LEU A 1 -9.51 -3.18 -15.70
C LEU A 1 -10.71 -2.95 -16.59
N ASP A 2 -11.35 -3.99 -17.14
CA ASP A 2 -12.45 -3.90 -18.10
C ASP A 2 -13.86 -3.82 -17.47
N GLY A 3 -13.95 -3.91 -16.16
CA GLY A 3 -15.18 -3.74 -15.40
C GLY A 3 -16.10 -4.96 -15.41
N ASP A 4 -15.64 -6.14 -15.83
CA ASP A 4 -16.42 -7.38 -15.85
C ASP A 4 -16.57 -8.04 -14.47
N GLY A 5 -15.79 -7.61 -13.48
CA GLY A 5 -15.80 -8.06 -12.10
C GLY A 5 -14.79 -9.16 -11.79
N ASP A 6 -14.04 -9.61 -12.79
CA ASP A 6 -12.89 -10.49 -12.62
C ASP A 6 -11.57 -9.68 -12.61
N LEU A 7 -10.46 -10.28 -12.20
CA LEU A 7 -9.16 -9.61 -12.12
C LEU A 7 -8.33 -9.88 -13.36
N GLU A 8 -7.67 -8.85 -13.88
CA GLU A 8 -6.69 -8.95 -14.95
C GLU A 8 -5.30 -9.19 -14.40
N ILE A 9 -4.47 -9.82 -15.22
CA ILE A 9 -3.06 -10.06 -14.94
C ILE A 9 -2.22 -9.17 -15.85
N VAL A 10 -1.36 -8.36 -15.27
CA VAL A 10 -0.44 -7.48 -16.01
C VAL A 10 0.99 -7.94 -15.84
N ALA A 11 1.73 -8.08 -16.93
CA ALA A 11 3.11 -8.51 -16.92
C ALA A 11 3.93 -7.90 -18.05
N GLY A 12 5.11 -7.35 -17.73
CA GLY A 12 6.13 -6.96 -18.70
C GLY A 12 7.11 -8.10 -19.00
N ASN A 13 7.80 -8.03 -20.11
CA ASN A 13 8.83 -9.00 -20.48
C ASN A 13 10.12 -8.36 -21.04
N ASP A 14 11.17 -9.19 -21.22
CA ASP A 14 12.47 -8.77 -21.75
C ASP A 14 12.45 -8.49 -23.28
N SER A 15 11.31 -8.58 -23.94
CA SER A 15 11.18 -8.19 -25.36
C SER A 15 10.40 -6.90 -25.55
N GLY A 16 10.11 -6.18 -24.47
CA GLY A 16 9.45 -4.88 -24.49
C GLY A 16 7.94 -4.94 -24.56
N LEU A 17 7.34 -6.12 -24.39
CA LEU A 17 5.87 -6.25 -24.39
C LEU A 17 5.33 -6.20 -22.97
N LEU A 18 4.39 -5.30 -22.74
CA LEU A 18 3.47 -5.31 -21.62
C LEU A 18 2.22 -6.05 -22.04
N HIS A 19 1.90 -7.14 -21.37
CA HIS A 19 0.72 -7.95 -21.59
C HIS A 19 -0.34 -7.66 -20.53
N VAL A 20 -1.59 -7.52 -20.94
CA VAL A 20 -2.76 -7.52 -20.07
C VAL A 20 -3.61 -8.74 -20.44
N LEU A 21 -3.80 -9.62 -19.48
CA LEU A 21 -4.51 -10.88 -19.66
C LEU A 21 -5.77 -10.90 -18.80
N HIS A 22 -6.82 -11.49 -19.28
CA HIS A 22 -7.99 -11.85 -18.48
C HIS A 22 -7.63 -12.91 -17.42
N HIS A 23 -8.48 -13.09 -16.44
CA HIS A 23 -8.36 -14.08 -15.36
C HIS A 23 -8.09 -15.52 -15.85
N ASP A 24 -8.54 -15.85 -17.06
CA ASP A 24 -8.37 -17.18 -17.68
C ASP A 24 -7.05 -17.32 -18.47
N GLY A 25 -6.24 -16.26 -18.53
CA GLY A 25 -4.96 -16.20 -19.23
C GLY A 25 -5.07 -15.88 -20.73
N THR A 26 -6.25 -15.58 -21.24
CA THR A 26 -6.39 -15.06 -22.62
C THR A 26 -5.93 -13.60 -22.67
N GLU A 27 -5.25 -13.23 -23.77
CA GLU A 27 -4.76 -11.87 -23.95
C GLU A 27 -5.93 -10.91 -24.21
N MET A 28 -6.02 -9.87 -23.38
CA MET A 28 -6.94 -8.76 -23.54
C MET A 28 -6.35 -7.69 -24.46
N THR A 29 -5.14 -7.24 -24.16
CA THR A 29 -4.39 -6.25 -24.93
C THR A 29 -2.90 -6.33 -24.62
N SER A 30 -2.07 -5.67 -25.44
CA SER A 30 -0.64 -5.56 -25.19
C SER A 30 -0.09 -4.23 -25.71
N TYR A 31 1.01 -3.79 -25.12
CA TYR A 31 1.72 -2.58 -25.48
C TYR A 31 3.21 -2.88 -25.71
N ASP A 32 3.77 -2.43 -26.83
CA ASP A 32 5.15 -2.65 -27.22
C ASP A 32 5.95 -1.34 -27.03
N VAL A 33 6.82 -1.31 -26.03
CA VAL A 33 7.72 -0.17 -25.76
C VAL A 33 9.05 -0.27 -26.49
N GLY A 34 9.34 -1.44 -27.09
CA GLY A 34 10.54 -1.65 -27.91
C GLY A 34 11.82 -1.98 -27.14
N ASP A 35 11.83 -2.00 -25.82
CA ASP A 35 12.96 -2.39 -24.97
C ASP A 35 12.45 -3.06 -23.68
N ASP A 36 13.33 -3.74 -22.93
CA ASP A 36 12.99 -4.59 -21.78
C ASP A 36 12.11 -3.87 -20.73
N ILE A 37 11.07 -4.54 -20.24
CA ILE A 37 10.28 -4.12 -19.09
C ILE A 37 10.61 -5.04 -17.92
N ARG A 38 11.45 -4.57 -16.99
CA ARG A 38 11.96 -5.35 -15.84
C ARG A 38 11.54 -4.81 -14.48
N GLY A 39 11.03 -3.59 -14.46
CA GLY A 39 10.46 -2.96 -13.26
C GLY A 39 9.11 -3.55 -12.89
N GLY A 40 8.61 -3.19 -11.71
CA GLY A 40 7.22 -3.45 -11.35
C GLY A 40 6.28 -2.54 -12.14
N ILE A 41 5.01 -2.94 -12.16
CA ILE A 41 3.94 -2.19 -12.81
C ILE A 41 2.95 -1.81 -11.71
N SER A 42 2.63 -0.54 -11.62
CA SER A 42 1.59 -0.02 -10.74
C SER A 42 0.33 0.32 -11.52
N VAL A 43 -0.77 0.41 -10.79
CA VAL A 43 -2.10 0.71 -11.34
C VAL A 43 -2.67 1.91 -10.59
N ALA A 44 -3.21 2.87 -11.31
CA ALA A 44 -3.90 4.01 -10.70
C ALA A 44 -4.93 4.58 -11.70
N ASP A 45 -5.97 5.19 -11.18
CA ASP A 45 -6.77 6.18 -11.89
C ASP A 45 -6.09 7.53 -11.64
N LEU A 46 -5.16 7.89 -12.52
CA LEU A 46 -4.23 8.98 -12.26
C LEU A 46 -4.89 10.35 -12.31
N ASN A 47 -5.83 10.53 -13.24
CA ASN A 47 -6.49 11.80 -13.55
C ASN A 47 -7.95 11.86 -13.08
N ASP A 48 -8.42 10.88 -12.26
CA ASP A 48 -9.78 10.79 -11.71
C ASP A 48 -10.89 10.74 -12.78
N ASP A 49 -10.63 10.10 -13.92
CA ASP A 49 -11.61 9.96 -14.99
C ASP A 49 -12.44 8.64 -14.92
N GLY A 50 -12.08 7.77 -13.95
CA GLY A 50 -12.71 6.47 -13.72
C GLY A 50 -12.12 5.34 -14.55
N SER A 51 -11.09 5.60 -15.34
CA SER A 51 -10.30 4.59 -16.05
C SER A 51 -8.99 4.33 -15.31
N TYR A 52 -8.38 3.16 -15.49
CA TYR A 52 -7.12 2.84 -14.84
C TYR A 52 -5.97 2.86 -15.81
N GLU A 53 -4.89 3.55 -15.41
CA GLU A 53 -3.62 3.52 -16.10
C GLU A 53 -2.67 2.51 -15.49
N LEU A 54 -1.83 1.93 -16.34
CA LEU A 54 -0.68 1.12 -16.00
C LEU A 54 0.57 1.98 -16.05
N LEU A 55 1.26 2.11 -14.90
CA LEU A 55 2.45 2.92 -14.76
C LEU A 55 3.66 1.99 -14.65
N PHE A 56 4.65 2.18 -15.50
CA PHE A 56 5.86 1.38 -15.48
C PHE A 56 7.02 2.14 -16.11
N ALA A 57 8.25 1.69 -15.83
CA ALA A 57 9.44 2.22 -16.44
C ALA A 57 10.16 1.11 -17.22
N GLY A 58 10.56 1.42 -18.45
CA GLY A 58 11.27 0.53 -19.33
C GLY A 58 12.78 0.74 -19.34
N TYR A 59 13.48 -0.07 -20.14
CA TYR A 59 14.89 0.12 -20.49
C TYR A 59 15.06 1.07 -21.68
N ASP A 60 13.98 1.54 -22.25
CA ASP A 60 13.89 2.61 -23.25
C ASP A 60 14.11 4.02 -22.66
N ASP A 61 14.51 4.08 -21.39
CA ASP A 61 14.74 5.31 -20.63
C ASP A 61 13.47 6.16 -20.42
N MET A 62 12.27 5.57 -20.62
CA MET A 62 10.98 6.24 -20.45
C MET A 62 10.24 5.78 -19.19
N ILE A 63 9.40 6.65 -18.67
CA ILE A 63 8.30 6.27 -17.80
C ILE A 63 6.99 6.40 -18.55
N HIS A 64 6.22 5.33 -18.50
CA HIS A 64 4.97 5.18 -19.23
C HIS A 64 3.78 5.28 -18.28
N VAL A 65 2.72 5.93 -18.76
CA VAL A 65 1.39 5.95 -18.13
C VAL A 65 0.39 5.62 -19.23
N TRP A 66 0.04 4.35 -19.33
CA TRP A 66 -0.70 3.81 -20.45
C TRP A 66 -2.07 3.30 -20.03
N ASN A 67 -3.11 3.74 -20.74
CA ASN A 67 -4.47 3.25 -20.56
C ASN A 67 -4.71 1.99 -21.42
N PRO A 68 -4.89 0.80 -20.80
CA PRO A 68 -5.04 -0.44 -21.54
C PRO A 68 -6.39 -0.57 -22.28
N MET A 69 -7.41 0.19 -21.89
CA MET A 69 -8.74 0.13 -22.51
C MET A 69 -8.79 0.92 -23.82
N ASP A 70 -8.11 2.06 -23.86
CA ASP A 70 -8.04 2.92 -25.05
C ASP A 70 -6.82 2.60 -25.91
N GLY A 71 -5.82 1.93 -25.34
CA GLY A 71 -4.57 1.56 -26.01
C GLY A 71 -3.64 2.75 -26.26
N VAL A 72 -3.77 3.82 -25.48
CA VAL A 72 -2.98 5.05 -25.63
C VAL A 72 -2.30 5.46 -24.31
N GLU A 73 -1.18 6.16 -24.43
CA GLU A 73 -0.59 6.86 -23.29
C GLU A 73 -1.48 8.02 -22.85
N LEU A 74 -1.45 8.30 -21.55
CA LEU A 74 -2.10 9.49 -21.01
C LEU A 74 -1.44 10.78 -21.58
N ASP A 75 -2.19 11.86 -21.66
CA ASP A 75 -1.68 13.12 -22.23
C ASP A 75 -0.45 13.63 -21.46
N GLY A 76 0.62 13.93 -22.19
CA GLY A 76 1.93 14.28 -21.65
C GLY A 76 2.91 13.12 -21.49
N TRP A 77 2.44 11.87 -21.51
CA TRP A 77 3.26 10.66 -21.38
C TRP A 77 3.52 9.99 -22.75
N PRO A 78 4.59 9.17 -22.90
CA PRO A 78 5.62 8.85 -21.90
C PRO A 78 6.63 9.99 -21.71
N VAL A 79 7.39 9.98 -20.61
CA VAL A 79 8.42 10.98 -20.31
C VAL A 79 9.81 10.36 -20.32
N ASP A 80 10.74 11.01 -21.02
CA ASP A 80 12.16 10.66 -21.07
C ASP A 80 12.84 11.00 -19.73
N MET A 81 13.43 9.97 -19.10
CA MET A 81 14.08 10.03 -17.79
C MET A 81 15.60 10.05 -17.87
N GLU A 82 16.17 10.08 -19.08
CA GLU A 82 17.61 10.02 -19.37
C GLU A 82 18.32 8.73 -18.91
N TYR A 83 17.66 7.88 -18.13
CA TYR A 83 18.22 6.63 -17.57
C TYR A 83 17.11 5.61 -17.35
N ASN A 84 17.45 4.33 -17.52
CA ASN A 84 16.53 3.25 -17.24
C ASN A 84 16.21 3.09 -15.74
N SER A 85 15.05 2.51 -15.46
CA SER A 85 14.61 2.15 -14.12
C SER A 85 14.35 0.65 -13.99
N LEU A 86 14.64 0.13 -12.80
CA LEU A 86 14.27 -1.21 -12.34
C LEU A 86 13.20 -1.15 -11.24
N THR A 87 12.78 0.05 -10.90
CA THR A 87 11.86 0.27 -9.78
C THR A 87 10.43 0.38 -10.31
N GLU A 88 9.50 -0.01 -9.48
CA GLU A 88 8.08 0.23 -9.70
C GLU A 88 7.75 1.68 -9.34
N PRO A 89 7.13 2.46 -10.21
CA PRO A 89 6.61 3.76 -9.84
C PRO A 89 5.57 3.63 -8.72
N VAL A 90 5.46 4.65 -7.88
CA VAL A 90 4.39 4.69 -6.85
C VAL A 90 3.60 5.98 -6.98
N THR A 91 2.35 5.97 -6.53
CA THR A 91 1.45 7.12 -6.68
C THR A 91 0.83 7.52 -5.35
N ALA A 92 0.63 8.81 -5.16
CA ALA A 92 -0.17 9.39 -4.08
C ALA A 92 -0.59 10.81 -4.48
N ASP A 93 -1.67 11.32 -3.89
CA ASP A 93 -2.05 12.72 -3.94
C ASP A 93 -1.15 13.48 -2.94
N LEU A 94 -0.04 14.02 -3.44
CA LEU A 94 1.03 14.59 -2.62
C LEU A 94 0.81 16.06 -2.28
N ASP A 95 -0.03 16.76 -3.01
CA ASP A 95 -0.33 18.17 -2.79
C ASP A 95 -1.81 18.45 -2.48
N ASN A 96 -2.60 17.38 -2.33
CA ASN A 96 -4.00 17.39 -1.93
C ASN A 96 -4.87 18.21 -2.90
N ASP A 97 -4.55 18.16 -4.19
CA ASP A 97 -5.36 18.79 -5.24
C ASP A 97 -6.43 17.86 -5.83
N GLY A 98 -6.36 16.58 -5.48
CA GLY A 98 -7.29 15.53 -5.86
C GLY A 98 -6.80 14.65 -7.01
N ASP A 99 -5.74 15.02 -7.72
CA ASP A 99 -5.07 14.17 -8.71
C ASP A 99 -3.91 13.40 -8.06
N LEU A 100 -3.36 12.38 -8.73
CA LEU A 100 -2.25 11.60 -8.18
C LEU A 100 -0.93 12.03 -8.80
N GLU A 101 0.10 12.16 -7.97
CA GLU A 101 1.48 12.29 -8.41
C GLU A 101 2.13 10.94 -8.63
N VAL A 102 3.03 10.89 -9.59
CA VAL A 102 3.86 9.73 -9.93
C VAL A 102 5.27 9.92 -9.42
N VAL A 103 5.69 9.06 -8.51
CA VAL A 103 7.06 9.04 -7.97
C VAL A 103 7.86 7.93 -8.65
N ALA A 104 8.90 8.32 -9.39
CA ALA A 104 9.78 7.41 -10.10
C ALA A 104 11.23 7.58 -9.65
N ALA A 105 11.93 6.47 -9.47
CA ALA A 105 13.31 6.45 -9.03
C ALA A 105 14.20 5.70 -10.02
N MET A 106 15.30 6.32 -10.40
CA MET A 106 16.24 5.79 -11.38
C MET A 106 17.43 5.11 -10.72
N LYS A 107 17.98 4.11 -11.35
CA LYS A 107 19.20 3.44 -10.88
C LYS A 107 20.37 4.39 -10.67
N SER A 108 20.41 5.50 -11.39
CA SER A 108 21.44 6.56 -11.23
C SER A 108 21.37 7.33 -9.92
N GLY A 109 20.29 7.16 -9.14
CA GLY A 109 20.00 7.96 -7.95
C GLY A 109 19.10 9.17 -8.24
N MET A 110 18.73 9.39 -9.49
CA MET A 110 17.76 10.44 -9.85
C MET A 110 16.36 10.02 -9.38
N VAL A 111 15.63 10.97 -8.82
CA VAL A 111 14.24 10.84 -8.42
C VAL A 111 13.44 11.92 -9.11
N TYR A 112 12.33 11.50 -9.69
CA TYR A 112 11.36 12.38 -10.33
C TYR A 112 10.03 12.25 -9.61
N ILE A 113 9.32 13.36 -9.51
CA ILE A 113 7.92 13.39 -9.14
C ILE A 113 7.20 14.20 -10.19
N PHE A 114 6.13 13.66 -10.73
CA PHE A 114 5.31 14.29 -11.75
C PHE A 114 3.87 14.41 -11.27
N HIS A 115 3.20 15.47 -11.65
CA HIS A 115 1.75 15.53 -11.63
C HIS A 115 1.14 14.60 -12.69
N HIS A 116 -0.16 14.34 -12.62
CA HIS A 116 -0.89 13.48 -13.56
C HIS A 116 -0.66 13.85 -15.04
N ASP A 117 -0.43 15.14 -15.33
CA ASP A 117 -0.22 15.69 -16.68
C ASP A 117 1.27 15.69 -17.14
N ALA A 118 2.12 14.92 -16.47
CA ALA A 118 3.56 14.83 -16.70
C ALA A 118 4.36 16.10 -16.41
N THR A 119 3.78 17.14 -15.85
CA THR A 119 4.54 18.28 -15.37
C THR A 119 5.30 17.93 -14.09
N LEU A 120 6.49 18.50 -13.92
CA LEU A 120 7.34 18.21 -12.77
C LEU A 120 6.78 18.82 -11.49
N PHE A 121 6.73 18.02 -10.44
CA PHE A 121 6.43 18.48 -9.10
C PHE A 121 7.53 19.40 -8.57
N ASN A 122 7.19 20.34 -7.71
CA ASN A 122 8.12 21.33 -7.18
C ASN A 122 9.35 20.70 -6.51
N ASN A 123 10.55 21.24 -6.79
CA ASN A 123 11.86 20.79 -6.31
C ASN A 123 12.34 19.44 -6.87
N PHE A 124 11.67 18.85 -7.84
CA PHE A 124 12.10 17.66 -8.57
C PHE A 124 12.39 18.00 -10.04
N PRO A 125 13.25 17.24 -10.73
CA PRO A 125 13.98 16.06 -10.23
C PRO A 125 15.10 16.41 -9.25
N THR A 126 15.45 15.43 -8.39
CA THR A 126 16.56 15.54 -7.46
C THR A 126 17.46 14.31 -7.54
N ASN A 127 18.75 14.47 -7.19
CA ASN A 127 19.70 13.35 -7.19
C ASN A 127 20.06 12.94 -5.77
N LEU A 128 19.81 11.67 -5.44
CA LEU A 128 20.18 11.07 -4.17
C LEU A 128 21.60 10.51 -4.22
N SER A 129 22.24 10.40 -3.06
CA SER A 129 23.55 9.74 -2.97
C SER A 129 23.39 8.23 -3.10
N GLY A 130 24.04 7.64 -4.13
CA GLY A 130 24.04 6.20 -4.37
C GLY A 130 22.94 5.74 -5.35
N ASN A 131 23.05 4.49 -5.77
CA ASN A 131 22.09 3.90 -6.68
C ASN A 131 20.80 3.54 -5.96
N ILE A 132 19.67 3.64 -6.67
CA ILE A 132 18.37 3.18 -6.20
C ILE A 132 18.03 1.90 -6.97
N GLU A 133 17.72 0.83 -6.24
CA GLU A 133 17.38 -0.50 -6.79
C GLU A 133 16.08 -1.07 -6.16
N SER A 134 15.39 -0.25 -5.37
CA SER A 134 14.12 -0.60 -4.73
C SER A 134 13.08 0.46 -5.03
N SER A 135 11.84 0.04 -5.18
CA SER A 135 10.72 0.96 -5.33
C SER A 135 10.62 1.92 -4.15
N PRO A 136 10.22 3.18 -4.36
CA PRO A 136 9.91 4.12 -3.31
C PRO A 136 8.78 3.59 -2.40
N ALA A 137 8.64 4.19 -1.22
CA ALA A 137 7.52 3.96 -0.33
C ALA A 137 7.00 5.31 0.18
N ILE A 138 5.67 5.49 0.14
CA ILE A 138 4.99 6.69 0.58
C ILE A 138 4.14 6.36 1.81
N GLY A 139 4.16 7.21 2.82
CA GLY A 139 3.35 7.06 4.02
C GLY A 139 3.62 8.16 5.02
N ASP A 140 2.71 8.39 5.95
CA ASP A 140 2.93 9.22 7.12
C ASP A 140 3.80 8.45 8.12
N LEU A 141 5.06 8.81 8.24
CA LEU A 141 6.05 8.10 9.05
C LEU A 141 6.21 8.70 10.44
N ASP A 142 5.90 9.97 10.64
CA ASP A 142 6.05 10.67 11.90
C ASP A 142 4.74 11.05 12.58
N GLY A 143 3.60 10.89 11.92
CA GLY A 143 2.26 11.04 12.46
C GLY A 143 1.77 12.48 12.50
N ASP A 144 2.22 13.30 11.55
CA ASP A 144 1.84 14.71 11.44
C ASP A 144 0.82 15.03 10.35
N ASP A 145 0.23 13.96 9.73
CA ASP A 145 -0.81 14.00 8.70
C ASP A 145 -0.32 14.56 7.35
N ASP A 146 0.98 14.52 7.08
CA ASP A 146 1.54 14.72 5.73
C ASP A 146 2.30 13.47 5.23
N TYR A 147 2.75 13.47 3.97
CA TYR A 147 3.44 12.29 3.42
C TYR A 147 4.95 12.42 3.46
N GLU A 148 5.61 11.33 3.88
CA GLU A 148 7.01 11.09 3.59
C GLU A 148 7.17 10.10 2.47
N ILE A 149 8.23 10.34 1.65
CA ILE A 149 8.67 9.44 0.60
C ILE A 149 10.04 8.88 0.99
N ALA A 150 10.11 7.56 1.17
CA ALA A 150 11.33 6.86 1.55
C ALA A 150 11.97 6.15 0.36
N PHE A 151 13.29 6.35 0.19
CA PHE A 151 14.11 5.74 -0.84
C PHE A 151 15.27 4.96 -0.23
N GLY A 152 15.36 3.65 -0.57
CA GLY A 152 16.52 2.84 -0.27
C GLY A 152 17.61 3.04 -1.32
N THR A 153 18.79 3.52 -0.92
CA THR A 153 19.93 3.69 -1.80
C THR A 153 21.11 2.83 -1.37
N THR A 154 22.09 2.63 -2.23
CA THR A 154 23.34 1.94 -1.84
C THR A 154 24.14 2.69 -0.79
N SER A 155 23.81 3.96 -0.53
CA SER A 155 24.43 4.80 0.51
C SER A 155 23.60 4.86 1.81
N GLY A 156 22.37 4.30 1.84
CA GLY A 156 21.49 4.29 3.00
C GLY A 156 20.05 4.65 2.67
N LEU A 157 19.26 4.90 3.70
CA LEU A 157 17.88 5.36 3.57
C LEU A 157 17.85 6.89 3.47
N GLN A 158 17.07 7.40 2.55
CA GLN A 158 16.75 8.83 2.43
C GLN A 158 15.23 9.00 2.47
N VAL A 159 14.78 10.03 3.18
CA VAL A 159 13.36 10.33 3.37
C VAL A 159 13.13 11.80 3.02
N PHE A 160 12.12 12.05 2.22
CA PHE A 160 11.60 13.39 1.91
C PHE A 160 10.26 13.57 2.60
N ASP A 161 10.10 14.67 3.20
CA ASP A 161 8.94 15.12 3.90
C ASP A 161 8.20 16.16 3.01
N ILE A 162 6.96 15.91 2.64
CA ILE A 162 6.17 16.64 1.62
C ILE A 162 5.28 17.67 2.28
N LYS A 163 5.38 18.14 3.35
CA LYS A 163 4.74 19.28 4.02
C LYS A 163 3.38 19.77 3.46
N THR A 164 2.56 18.87 2.97
CA THR A 164 1.20 19.12 2.52
C THR A 164 0.28 18.05 3.10
N ASP A 165 -0.89 18.44 3.61
CA ASP A 165 -1.87 17.51 4.17
C ASP A 165 -2.15 16.38 3.18
N MET A 166 -2.20 15.14 3.68
CA MET A 166 -2.41 13.94 2.85
C MET A 166 -3.72 14.00 2.07
N GLY A 167 -3.63 13.70 0.77
CA GLY A 167 -4.81 13.43 -0.06
C GLY A 167 -5.46 12.08 0.25
N ASN A 168 -6.74 11.95 -0.06
CA ASN A 168 -7.57 10.79 0.29
C ASN A 168 -7.70 9.76 -0.82
N ARG A 169 -7.13 10.00 -2.01
CA ARG A 169 -7.32 9.12 -3.15
C ARG A 169 -6.65 7.77 -2.97
N HIS A 170 -7.29 6.75 -3.52
CA HIS A 170 -6.69 5.44 -3.62
C HIS A 170 -5.48 5.50 -4.54
N SER A 171 -4.38 4.92 -4.08
CA SER A 171 -3.11 5.09 -4.74
C SER A 171 -2.18 3.91 -4.46
N TRP A 172 -1.18 3.74 -5.31
CA TRP A 172 -0.19 2.66 -5.26
C TRP A 172 1.07 3.12 -4.52
N LYS A 173 1.02 3.21 -3.20
CA LYS A 173 2.05 3.85 -2.36
C LYS A 173 3.29 2.99 -2.08
N LEU A 174 3.26 1.70 -2.38
CA LEU A 174 4.28 0.72 -2.01
C LEU A 174 4.52 -0.27 -3.12
N HIS A 175 5.69 -0.92 -3.11
CA HIS A 175 5.97 -2.06 -3.98
C HIS A 175 4.86 -3.12 -3.88
N ARG A 176 4.24 -3.44 -5.02
CA ARG A 176 3.06 -4.30 -5.14
C ARG A 176 1.81 -3.78 -4.40
N GLY A 177 1.67 -2.45 -4.31
CA GLY A 177 0.46 -1.74 -3.93
C GLY A 177 0.13 -1.71 -2.44
N ASN A 178 0.54 -2.71 -1.66
CA ASN A 178 0.17 -2.82 -0.25
C ASN A 178 1.26 -3.50 0.61
N LEU A 179 1.10 -3.45 1.93
CA LEU A 179 2.05 -4.03 2.89
C LEU A 179 2.17 -5.55 2.77
N GLU A 180 1.14 -6.23 2.33
CA GLU A 180 1.10 -7.66 2.05
C GLU A 180 1.81 -8.03 0.75
N ARG A 181 2.12 -7.03 -0.10
CA ARG A 181 2.78 -7.18 -1.41
C ARG A 181 2.02 -8.14 -2.34
N THR A 182 0.70 -7.99 -2.38
CA THR A 182 -0.16 -8.88 -3.18
C THR A 182 -0.10 -8.57 -4.67
N GLY A 183 0.26 -7.35 -5.05
CA GLY A 183 0.15 -6.87 -6.42
C GLY A 183 -1.30 -6.73 -6.88
N LEU A 184 -2.22 -6.61 -5.94
CA LEU A 184 -3.64 -6.46 -6.18
C LEU A 184 -4.04 -4.99 -6.02
N TYR A 185 -4.57 -4.40 -7.08
CA TYR A 185 -5.26 -3.12 -7.02
C TYR A 185 -6.74 -3.38 -6.72
N ASP A 186 -7.16 -3.11 -5.51
CA ASP A 186 -8.53 -3.34 -5.06
C ASP A 186 -9.13 -2.04 -4.53
N ILE A 187 -9.95 -1.40 -5.36
CA ILE A 187 -10.63 -0.16 -5.00
C ILE A 187 -11.65 -0.33 -3.86
N THR A 188 -12.07 -1.56 -3.59
CA THR A 188 -12.97 -1.81 -2.46
C THR A 188 -12.26 -1.72 -1.12
N LEU A 189 -10.93 -1.77 -1.11
CA LEU A 189 -10.09 -1.50 0.07
C LEU A 189 -9.71 -0.02 0.21
N THR A 190 -10.20 0.83 -0.70
CA THR A 190 -9.91 2.26 -0.72
C THR A 190 -10.67 3.01 0.32
N SER A 191 -9.98 3.92 0.93
CA SER A 191 -10.45 4.82 1.96
C SER A 191 -10.87 4.12 3.25
N ILE A 192 -9.91 3.71 4.04
CA ILE A 192 -10.09 3.94 5.46
C ILE A 192 -9.97 5.46 5.63
N ASP A 193 -11.02 6.19 5.27
CA ASP A 193 -11.28 7.48 5.87
C ASP A 193 -11.49 7.18 7.36
N PRO A 194 -10.63 7.67 8.26
CA PRO A 194 -10.85 7.45 9.69
C PRO A 194 -12.17 8.04 10.19
N LYS A 195 -12.99 8.61 9.31
CA LYS A 195 -14.29 9.24 9.60
C LYS A 195 -15.49 8.65 8.84
N THR A 196 -15.31 7.75 7.88
CA THR A 196 -16.42 7.00 7.28
C THR A 196 -16.33 5.55 7.72
N ASP A 197 -17.26 5.14 8.57
CA ASP A 197 -17.48 3.76 8.97
C ASP A 197 -17.79 2.88 7.74
N ILE A 198 -16.77 2.44 7.00
CA ILE A 198 -16.94 1.35 6.05
C ILE A 198 -17.11 0.10 6.91
N ILE A 199 -18.34 -0.35 7.02
CA ILE A 199 -18.68 -1.63 7.65
C ILE A 199 -18.28 -2.71 6.63
N PRO A 200 -17.22 -3.50 6.86
CA PRO A 200 -16.88 -4.61 5.99
C PRO A 200 -18.07 -5.57 5.87
N ASP A 201 -18.27 -6.17 4.73
CA ASP A 201 -19.32 -7.18 4.53
C ASP A 201 -19.11 -8.44 5.39
N LYS A 202 -17.96 -8.57 6.02
CA LYS A 202 -17.58 -9.71 6.87
C LYS A 202 -16.82 -9.26 8.11
N PHE A 203 -16.98 -10.03 9.18
CA PHE A 203 -16.12 -9.91 10.36
C PHE A 203 -14.65 -10.14 9.96
N TYR A 204 -13.78 -9.21 10.32
CA TYR A 204 -12.35 -9.27 10.02
C TYR A 204 -11.53 -8.76 11.20
N VAL A 205 -10.38 -9.38 11.42
CA VAL A 205 -9.39 -8.97 12.41
C VAL A 205 -8.04 -8.84 11.71
N SER A 206 -7.49 -7.63 11.68
CA SER A 206 -6.19 -7.37 11.06
C SER A 206 -5.06 -8.12 11.78
N PRO A 207 -3.97 -8.49 11.10
CA PRO A 207 -2.73 -8.84 11.77
C PRO A 207 -2.31 -7.72 12.73
N ASN A 208 -1.77 -8.10 13.90
CA ASN A 208 -1.26 -7.09 14.81
C ASN A 208 0.01 -6.43 14.27
N TYR A 209 0.11 -5.12 14.38
CA TYR A 209 1.27 -4.36 13.95
C TYR A 209 1.76 -3.39 15.04
N PRO A 210 3.09 -3.34 15.25
CA PRO A 210 4.13 -4.23 14.72
C PRO A 210 4.04 -5.66 15.26
N ASN A 211 4.60 -6.66 14.53
CA ASN A 211 4.77 -8.04 15.00
C ASN A 211 6.08 -8.63 14.39
N PRO A 212 7.16 -8.88 15.16
CA PRO A 212 7.26 -8.73 16.64
C PRO A 212 7.12 -7.29 17.14
N PHE A 213 6.67 -7.11 18.39
CA PHE A 213 6.42 -5.79 18.98
C PHE A 213 7.17 -5.53 20.29
N ASN A 214 7.42 -4.23 20.61
CA ASN A 214 8.09 -3.78 21.82
C ASN A 214 7.62 -2.37 22.23
N PRO A 215 7.00 -2.16 23.37
CA PRO A 215 6.23 -3.11 24.16
C PRO A 215 4.76 -3.17 23.69
N SER A 216 4.36 -2.44 22.65
CA SER A 216 2.98 -2.30 22.24
C SER A 216 2.73 -2.70 20.80
N THR A 217 1.52 -3.20 20.53
CA THR A 217 1.02 -3.52 19.20
C THR A 217 -0.43 -3.08 19.07
N ARG A 218 -0.86 -2.81 17.84
CA ARG A 218 -2.23 -2.44 17.48
C ARG A 218 -2.87 -3.57 16.70
N ILE A 219 -4.15 -3.73 16.85
CA ILE A 219 -5.00 -4.68 16.12
C ILE A 219 -6.28 -3.94 15.75
N ASP A 220 -6.69 -4.02 14.49
CA ASP A 220 -7.92 -3.44 14.02
C ASP A 220 -8.96 -4.55 13.81
N ILE A 221 -10.19 -4.32 14.30
CA ILE A 221 -11.30 -5.27 14.27
C ILE A 221 -12.45 -4.61 13.54
N TYR A 222 -13.07 -5.34 12.64
CA TYR A 222 -14.23 -4.90 11.87
C TYR A 222 -15.42 -5.81 12.16
N THR A 223 -16.53 -5.23 12.56
CA THR A 223 -17.77 -5.95 12.86
C THR A 223 -18.87 -5.48 11.91
N VAL A 224 -19.62 -6.43 11.33
CA VAL A 224 -20.65 -6.14 10.31
C VAL A 224 -22.02 -5.82 10.92
N GLN A 225 -22.21 -6.14 12.17
CA GLN A 225 -23.45 -5.93 12.90
C GLN A 225 -23.19 -5.74 14.38
N LYS A 226 -24.15 -5.17 15.07
CA LYS A 226 -24.12 -5.08 16.53
C LYS A 226 -23.96 -6.46 17.16
N SER A 227 -22.92 -6.63 17.97
CA SER A 227 -22.60 -7.90 18.62
C SER A 227 -21.83 -7.70 19.92
N ASP A 228 -21.85 -8.74 20.77
CA ASP A 228 -20.92 -8.81 21.90
C ASP A 228 -19.51 -9.07 21.35
N LEU A 229 -18.62 -8.10 21.53
CA LEU A 229 -17.23 -8.19 21.12
C LEU A 229 -16.35 -8.47 22.34
N THR A 230 -15.65 -9.61 22.30
CA THR A 230 -14.68 -9.99 23.34
C THR A 230 -13.29 -10.13 22.71
N VAL A 231 -12.30 -9.46 23.31
CA VAL A 231 -10.90 -9.52 22.87
C VAL A 231 -10.01 -9.98 24.00
N ASN A 232 -9.51 -11.19 23.89
CA ASN A 232 -8.72 -11.87 24.91
C ASN A 232 -7.28 -12.11 24.44
N ILE A 233 -6.34 -11.94 25.36
CA ILE A 233 -4.92 -12.28 25.16
C ILE A 233 -4.57 -13.50 25.99
N PHE A 234 -3.97 -14.50 25.36
CA PHE A 234 -3.51 -15.73 25.99
C PHE A 234 -1.98 -15.88 25.86
N ASP A 235 -1.35 -16.52 26.83
CA ASP A 235 0.03 -16.96 26.70
C ASP A 235 0.15 -18.30 25.91
N ALA A 236 1.37 -18.73 25.64
CA ALA A 236 1.64 -19.96 24.87
C ALA A 236 1.08 -21.25 25.53
N THR A 237 0.70 -21.19 26.80
CA THR A 237 0.08 -22.32 27.52
C THR A 237 -1.45 -22.31 27.46
N GLY A 238 -2.05 -21.29 26.84
CA GLY A 238 -3.49 -21.09 26.77
C GLY A 238 -4.08 -20.40 28.01
N ARG A 239 -3.23 -19.86 28.89
CA ARG A 239 -3.71 -19.12 30.06
C ARG A 239 -4.08 -17.70 29.65
N LEU A 240 -5.25 -17.24 30.06
CA LEU A 240 -5.73 -15.88 29.86
C LEU A 240 -4.83 -14.87 30.58
N VAL A 241 -4.23 -13.96 29.82
CA VAL A 241 -3.34 -12.87 30.26
C VAL A 241 -4.11 -11.59 30.51
N ASN A 242 -4.91 -11.20 29.51
CA ASN A 242 -5.69 -9.96 29.57
C ASN A 242 -6.98 -10.09 28.76
N THR A 243 -7.98 -9.29 29.10
CA THR A 243 -9.16 -9.01 28.27
C THR A 243 -9.11 -7.53 27.94
N LEU A 244 -9.01 -7.20 26.66
CA LEU A 244 -8.87 -5.83 26.18
C LEU A 244 -10.23 -5.17 25.94
N ILE A 245 -11.20 -5.95 25.44
CA ILE A 245 -12.60 -5.55 25.25
C ILE A 245 -13.50 -6.69 25.74
N ASP A 246 -14.64 -6.34 26.32
CA ASP A 246 -15.75 -7.22 26.67
C ASP A 246 -17.02 -6.35 26.73
N GLU A 247 -17.54 -5.97 25.57
CA GLU A 247 -18.60 -4.98 25.42
C GLU A 247 -19.52 -5.31 24.23
N ASN A 248 -20.79 -4.86 24.29
CA ASN A 248 -21.70 -4.91 23.17
C ASN A 248 -21.49 -3.67 22.30
N LEU A 249 -20.97 -3.86 21.09
CA LEU A 249 -20.59 -2.79 20.18
C LEU A 249 -21.45 -2.79 18.92
N GLU A 250 -21.64 -1.61 18.34
CA GLU A 250 -22.32 -1.44 17.04
C GLU A 250 -21.45 -1.99 15.89
N ALA A 251 -22.03 -2.12 14.70
CA ALA A 251 -21.23 -2.37 13.49
C ALA A 251 -20.21 -1.25 13.27
N GLY A 252 -18.98 -1.59 12.91
CA GLY A 252 -17.94 -0.58 12.71
C GLY A 252 -16.51 -1.12 12.83
N SER A 253 -15.56 -0.18 12.81
CA SER A 253 -14.13 -0.42 12.96
C SER A 253 -13.66 -0.05 14.36
N TYR A 254 -12.86 -0.94 14.98
CA TYR A 254 -12.34 -0.76 16.34
C TYR A 254 -10.83 -1.00 16.36
N SER A 255 -10.08 0.01 16.76
CA SER A 255 -8.63 -0.08 16.90
C SER A 255 -8.22 -0.31 18.34
N ILE A 256 -7.54 -1.42 18.61
CA ILE A 256 -7.20 -1.87 19.97
C ILE A 256 -5.69 -1.92 20.11
N LYS A 257 -5.20 -1.37 21.22
CA LYS A 257 -3.78 -1.39 21.55
C LYS A 257 -3.51 -2.29 22.74
N TRP A 258 -2.61 -3.27 22.59
CA TRP A 258 -2.06 -4.02 23.70
C TRP A 258 -0.62 -3.59 24.01
N GLN A 259 -0.35 -3.28 25.27
CA GLN A 259 0.95 -2.79 25.75
C GLN A 259 1.83 -3.88 26.38
N GLY A 260 1.60 -5.16 26.06
CA GLY A 260 2.35 -6.27 26.65
C GLY A 260 2.17 -6.40 28.17
N LYS A 261 0.97 -6.09 28.68
CA LYS A 261 0.64 -6.11 30.12
C LYS A 261 -0.52 -7.07 30.42
N ASP A 262 -0.49 -7.65 31.63
CA ASP A 262 -1.59 -8.44 32.17
C ASP A 262 -2.71 -7.54 32.73
N ARG A 263 -3.79 -8.17 33.24
CA ARG A 263 -4.93 -7.49 33.89
C ARG A 263 -4.56 -6.63 35.10
N LYS A 264 -3.40 -6.88 35.72
CA LYS A 264 -2.90 -6.11 36.87
C LYS A 264 -1.94 -5.00 36.47
N GLY A 265 -1.71 -4.82 35.15
CA GLY A 265 -0.77 -3.84 34.61
C GLY A 265 0.69 -4.27 34.70
N GLN A 266 0.98 -5.54 35.03
CA GLN A 266 2.33 -6.07 35.08
C GLN A 266 2.83 -6.42 33.68
N SER A 267 4.07 -6.03 33.36
CA SER A 267 4.66 -6.31 32.06
C SER A 267 4.89 -7.81 31.86
N MET A 268 4.43 -8.32 30.73
CA MET A 268 4.61 -9.70 30.33
C MET A 268 6.03 -9.96 29.83
N PRO A 269 6.58 -11.17 29.99
CA PRO A 269 7.89 -11.55 29.46
C PRO A 269 7.90 -11.61 27.93
N THR A 270 9.10 -11.51 27.35
CA THR A 270 9.33 -11.83 25.93
C THR A 270 8.79 -13.24 25.64
N GLY A 271 8.03 -13.39 24.54
CA GLY A 271 7.43 -14.67 24.22
C GLY A 271 6.33 -14.60 23.18
N VAL A 272 5.72 -15.74 22.91
CA VAL A 272 4.56 -15.90 22.02
C VAL A 272 3.27 -15.74 22.83
N TYR A 273 2.36 -14.95 22.26
CA TYR A 273 1.03 -14.71 22.77
C TYR A 273 0.01 -14.94 21.65
N PHE A 274 -1.22 -15.16 22.03
CA PHE A 274 -2.34 -15.30 21.10
C PHE A 274 -3.41 -14.27 21.47
N ILE A 275 -3.89 -13.55 20.46
CA ILE A 275 -5.11 -12.76 20.57
C ILE A 275 -6.27 -13.57 20.01
N GLN A 276 -7.34 -13.63 20.74
CA GLN A 276 -8.61 -14.20 20.31
C GLN A 276 -9.67 -13.12 20.34
N VAL A 277 -10.33 -12.94 19.21
CA VAL A 277 -11.41 -11.98 19.02
C VAL A 277 -12.68 -12.76 18.73
N GLU A 278 -13.71 -12.54 19.51
CA GLU A 278 -15.04 -13.16 19.37
C GLU A 278 -16.08 -12.06 19.11
N SER A 279 -16.88 -12.20 18.06
CA SER A 279 -17.98 -11.31 17.71
C SER A 279 -19.22 -12.13 17.36
N GLY A 280 -20.13 -12.30 18.32
CA GLY A 280 -21.27 -13.20 18.17
C GLY A 280 -20.84 -14.66 17.97
N VAL A 281 -21.02 -15.18 16.75
CA VAL A 281 -20.60 -16.56 16.38
C VAL A 281 -19.25 -16.63 15.68
N GLU A 282 -18.70 -15.49 15.31
CA GLU A 282 -17.42 -15.39 14.61
C GLU A 282 -16.25 -15.37 15.59
N ILE A 283 -15.20 -16.14 15.28
CA ILE A 283 -14.00 -16.22 16.13
C ILE A 283 -12.77 -16.12 15.23
N SER A 284 -11.86 -15.23 15.60
CA SER A 284 -10.53 -15.11 15.01
C SER A 284 -9.44 -15.28 16.05
N THR A 285 -8.38 -16.03 15.72
CA THR A 285 -7.23 -16.20 16.62
C THR A 285 -5.93 -15.98 15.86
N GLN A 286 -5.06 -15.13 16.38
CA GLN A 286 -3.80 -14.78 15.75
C GLN A 286 -2.62 -14.87 16.73
N LYS A 287 -1.43 -15.18 16.19
CA LYS A 287 -0.18 -15.27 16.95
C LYS A 287 0.53 -13.93 16.97
N MET A 288 0.97 -13.49 18.14
CA MET A 288 1.76 -12.29 18.36
C MET A 288 3.09 -12.63 19.04
N VAL A 289 4.14 -11.85 18.76
CA VAL A 289 5.48 -12.05 19.37
C VAL A 289 5.91 -10.77 20.08
N LEU A 290 5.97 -10.83 21.41
CA LEU A 290 6.49 -9.76 22.25
C LEU A 290 8.01 -9.92 22.42
N ILE A 291 8.77 -8.86 22.13
CA ILE A 291 10.20 -8.75 22.37
C ILE A 291 10.46 -7.57 23.31
N LYS A 292 11.53 -7.64 24.10
CA LYS A 292 11.99 -6.55 24.99
C LYS A 292 13.40 -6.13 24.64
#